data_d13231c3f9e5c5223dbe705c9cba71de
#
_entry.id   d13231c3f9e5c5223dbe705c9cba71de
#
_cell.length_a   1.000
_cell.length_b   1.000
_cell.length_c   1.000
_cell.angle_alpha   90.00
_cell.angle_beta   90.00
_cell.angle_gamma   90.00
#
_symmetry.space_group_name_H-M   'P 1'
#
loop_
_entity.id
_entity.type
_entity.pdbx_description
1 polymer ?
#
loop_
_entity_poly.entity_id
_entity_poly.type
_entity_poly.pdbx_seq_one_letter_code
_entity_poly.pdbx_strand_id
1 'polypeptide(L)'
;GTDMVALKIEEQKIFTEGLFLGELFDSFLVTEADIVTFNSFTINGRVRQGYYSDEELEENGIGEFSAWKTIKPFCFSLIKGKRLPESFHIVFLLPPESKERFVKRCVPDIAPEQVGGLYLNVRYEKDEITCVTGTSMNLFTMDKTLEREWDESVKQFLKKNGIAFY
;
A
#
# COMPACT_ATOMS: atom_id res chain seq x y z
N GLY A 1 17.34 3.69 -5.08
CA GLY A 1 16.24 3.80 -5.90
C GLY A 1 15.80 5.21 -6.20
N THR A 2 16.32 5.74 -7.27
CA THR A 2 15.99 7.10 -7.66
C THR A 2 14.77 7.20 -8.57
N ASP A 3 14.16 6.05 -8.90
CA ASP A 3 13.08 6.01 -9.89
C ASP A 3 11.69 5.89 -9.27
N MET A 4 11.55 6.36 -8.04
CA MET A 4 10.25 6.44 -7.39
C MET A 4 9.42 7.55 -8.01
N VAL A 5 8.14 7.26 -8.27
CA VAL A 5 7.19 8.24 -8.75
C VAL A 5 6.41 8.78 -7.56
N ALA A 6 6.35 10.10 -7.45
CA ALA A 6 5.53 10.78 -6.45
C ALA A 6 4.33 11.39 -7.15
N LEU A 7 3.15 10.94 -6.80
CA LEU A 7 1.90 11.36 -7.40
C LEU A 7 1.11 12.18 -6.39
N LYS A 8 0.84 13.44 -6.69
CA LYS A 8 0.05 14.30 -5.82
C LYS A 8 -1.43 14.14 -6.14
N ILE A 9 -2.22 13.90 -5.12
CA ILE A 9 -3.66 13.67 -5.27
C ILE A 9 -4.38 15.01 -5.35
N GLU A 10 -5.16 15.20 -6.41
CA GLU A 10 -5.89 16.45 -6.62
C GLU A 10 -7.15 16.57 -5.75
N GLU A 11 -7.94 15.51 -5.67
CA GLU A 11 -9.20 15.51 -4.94
C GLU A 11 -9.09 14.67 -3.69
N GLN A 12 -8.63 15.30 -2.60
CA GLN A 12 -8.34 14.61 -1.35
C GLN A 12 -9.56 13.92 -0.73
N LYS A 13 -10.73 14.57 -0.82
CA LYS A 13 -11.93 14.01 -0.21
C LYS A 13 -12.32 12.68 -0.85
N ILE A 14 -12.30 12.61 -2.17
CA ILE A 14 -12.61 11.37 -2.89
C ILE A 14 -11.61 10.28 -2.52
N PHE A 15 -10.33 10.65 -2.46
CA PHE A 15 -9.27 9.71 -2.13
C PHE A 15 -9.41 9.18 -0.70
N THR A 16 -9.60 10.07 0.28
CA THR A 16 -9.72 9.66 1.68
C THR A 16 -10.98 8.86 1.96
N GLU A 17 -12.07 9.16 1.27
CA GLU A 17 -13.28 8.34 1.35
C GLU A 17 -13.01 6.93 0.83
N GLY A 18 -12.33 6.82 -0.31
CA GLY A 18 -11.96 5.52 -0.85
C GLY A 18 -11.01 4.76 0.06
N LEU A 19 -10.06 5.46 0.66
CA LEU A 19 -9.04 4.87 1.53
C LEU A 19 -9.63 4.33 2.83
N PHE A 20 -10.45 5.11 3.52
CA PHE A 20 -10.90 4.80 4.88
C PHE A 20 -12.34 4.29 4.97
N LEU A 21 -13.21 4.67 4.04
CA LEU A 21 -14.62 4.30 4.08
C LEU A 21 -15.03 3.38 2.93
N GLY A 22 -14.38 3.52 1.79
CA GLY A 22 -14.64 2.68 0.61
C GLY A 22 -13.68 1.49 0.53
N GLU A 23 -13.52 0.98 -0.68
CA GLU A 23 -12.76 -0.25 -0.93
C GLU A 23 -11.52 -0.01 -1.81
N LEU A 24 -11.06 1.25 -1.92
CA LEU A 24 -9.98 1.61 -2.84
C LEU A 24 -8.73 0.73 -2.70
N PHE A 25 -8.29 0.50 -1.47
CA PHE A 25 -7.07 -0.27 -1.20
C PHE A 25 -7.32 -1.62 -0.52
N ASP A 26 -8.56 -2.10 -0.53
CA ASP A 26 -8.91 -3.33 0.19
C ASP A 26 -8.22 -4.58 -0.34
N SER A 27 -7.75 -4.55 -1.60
CA SER A 27 -6.99 -5.66 -2.17
C SER A 27 -5.51 -5.66 -1.81
N PHE A 28 -5.05 -4.63 -1.10
CA PHE A 28 -3.65 -4.52 -0.69
C PHE A 28 -3.44 -5.04 0.72
N LEU A 29 -2.20 -5.45 1.01
CA LEU A 29 -1.74 -5.68 2.36
C LEU A 29 -1.18 -4.37 2.92
N VAL A 30 -1.06 -4.28 4.22
CA VAL A 30 -0.45 -3.13 4.89
C VAL A 30 0.75 -3.60 5.71
N THR A 31 1.88 -2.94 5.54
CA THR A 31 3.07 -3.25 6.32
C THR A 31 3.18 -2.34 7.54
N GLU A 32 2.76 -1.09 7.41
CA GLU A 32 2.83 -0.11 8.49
C GLU A 32 1.83 1.00 8.27
N ALA A 33 1.25 1.48 9.36
CA ALA A 33 0.39 2.66 9.33
C ALA A 33 0.75 3.55 10.53
N ASP A 34 1.15 4.78 10.23
CA ASP A 34 1.46 5.80 11.25
C ASP A 34 0.42 6.92 11.15
N ILE A 35 -0.19 7.25 12.26
CA ILE A 35 -1.23 8.29 12.30
C ILE A 35 -0.94 9.23 13.47
N VAL A 36 -0.90 10.51 13.19
CA VAL A 36 -0.65 11.54 14.20
C VAL A 36 -1.92 12.39 14.33
N THR A 37 -2.51 12.34 15.51
CA THR A 37 -3.64 13.18 15.90
C THR A 37 -3.23 13.89 17.20
N PHE A 38 -3.91 13.64 18.33
CA PHE A 38 -3.47 14.14 19.63
C PHE A 38 -2.21 13.40 20.13
N ASN A 39 -1.97 12.23 19.61
CA ASN A 39 -0.76 11.43 19.88
C ASN A 39 -0.34 10.78 18.57
N SER A 40 0.85 10.17 18.57
CA SER A 40 1.33 9.38 17.45
C SER A 40 0.97 7.92 17.67
N PHE A 41 0.34 7.31 16.68
CA PHE A 41 -0.06 5.90 16.72
C PHE A 41 0.62 5.16 15.59
N THR A 42 1.26 4.04 15.90
CA THR A 42 1.91 3.19 14.90
C THR A 42 1.28 1.81 14.94
N ILE A 43 0.86 1.31 13.78
CA ILE A 43 0.36 -0.04 13.61
C ILE A 43 1.37 -0.78 12.75
N ASN A 44 1.93 -1.88 13.28
CA ASN A 44 2.77 -2.79 12.51
C ASN A 44 1.84 -3.82 11.86
N GLY A 45 1.84 -3.87 10.52
CA GLY A 45 0.95 -4.76 9.79
C GLY A 45 1.37 -6.23 9.77
N ARG A 46 2.55 -6.55 10.29
CA ARG A 46 3.01 -7.94 10.33
C ARG A 46 2.15 -8.76 11.27
N VAL A 47 1.62 -9.87 10.78
CA VAL A 47 0.83 -10.80 11.58
C VAL A 47 1.75 -11.45 12.62
N ARG A 48 1.31 -11.42 13.87
CA ARG A 48 2.09 -11.97 14.97
C ARG A 48 2.18 -13.48 14.84
N GLN A 49 3.41 -13.99 14.85
CA GLN A 49 3.65 -15.43 14.78
C GLN A 49 3.04 -16.10 16.00
N GLY A 50 2.29 -17.17 15.77
CA GLY A 50 1.67 -17.94 16.85
C GLY A 50 0.34 -17.41 17.36
N TYR A 51 -0.12 -16.26 16.88
CA TYR A 51 -1.43 -15.74 17.28
C TYR A 51 -2.57 -16.59 16.70
N TYR A 52 -2.47 -16.92 15.41
CA TYR A 52 -3.42 -17.81 14.74
C TYR A 52 -2.84 -19.22 14.68
N SER A 53 -3.72 -20.23 14.70
CA SER A 53 -3.31 -21.62 14.45
C SER A 53 -2.98 -21.77 12.96
N ASP A 54 -2.24 -22.82 12.61
CA ASP A 54 -1.93 -23.11 11.22
C ASP A 54 -3.20 -23.32 10.38
N GLU A 55 -4.23 -23.92 10.97
CA GLU A 55 -5.52 -24.12 10.32
C GLU A 55 -6.20 -22.78 10.02
N GLU A 56 -6.19 -21.86 10.99
CA GLU A 56 -6.78 -20.53 10.81
C GLU A 56 -6.05 -19.74 9.71
N LEU A 57 -4.73 -19.82 9.68
CA LEU A 57 -3.93 -19.14 8.66
C LEU A 57 -4.31 -19.65 7.27
N GLU A 58 -4.42 -20.97 7.12
CA GLU A 58 -4.73 -21.58 5.84
C GLU A 58 -6.18 -21.30 5.41
N GLU A 59 -7.13 -21.50 6.31
CA GLU A 59 -8.56 -21.29 6.02
C GLU A 59 -8.87 -19.85 5.63
N ASN A 60 -8.22 -18.88 6.26
CA ASN A 60 -8.50 -17.46 6.05
C ASN A 60 -7.51 -16.79 5.10
N GLY A 61 -6.58 -17.56 4.52
CA GLY A 61 -5.59 -17.03 3.58
C GLY A 61 -4.70 -15.96 4.20
N ILE A 62 -4.38 -16.09 5.49
CA ILE A 62 -3.59 -15.10 6.21
C ILE A 62 -2.10 -15.36 5.95
N GLY A 63 -1.42 -14.36 5.41
CA GLY A 63 0.01 -14.44 5.15
C GLY A 63 0.83 -13.65 6.16
N GLU A 64 1.95 -13.13 5.70
CA GLU A 64 2.90 -12.41 6.55
C GLU A 64 2.35 -11.08 7.06
N PHE A 65 1.58 -10.38 6.24
CA PHE A 65 1.01 -9.06 6.58
C PHE A 65 -0.51 -9.08 6.50
N SER A 66 -1.13 -8.24 7.33
CA SER A 66 -2.59 -8.12 7.35
C SER A 66 -3.10 -7.36 6.11
N ALA A 67 -4.31 -7.71 5.67
CA ALA A 67 -4.99 -6.96 4.63
C ALA A 67 -5.38 -5.58 5.16
N TRP A 68 -5.32 -4.57 4.28
CA TRP A 68 -5.78 -3.23 4.66
C TRP A 68 -7.24 -3.25 5.14
N LYS A 69 -8.06 -4.05 4.51
CA LYS A 69 -9.46 -4.20 4.88
C LYS A 69 -9.63 -4.52 6.37
N THR A 70 -8.73 -5.31 6.94
CA THR A 70 -8.76 -5.69 8.36
C THR A 70 -8.29 -4.56 9.27
N ILE A 71 -7.28 -3.82 8.85
CA ILE A 71 -6.65 -2.75 9.66
C ILE A 71 -7.38 -1.41 9.53
N LYS A 72 -8.01 -1.20 8.39
CA LYS A 72 -8.69 0.07 8.05
C LYS A 72 -9.62 0.61 9.15
N PRO A 73 -10.48 -0.22 9.77
CA PRO A 73 -11.38 0.30 10.81
C PRO A 73 -10.66 0.89 12.01
N PHE A 74 -9.52 0.34 12.38
CA PHE A 74 -8.74 0.86 13.50
C PHE A 74 -8.15 2.23 13.16
N CYS A 75 -7.64 2.37 11.95
CA CYS A 75 -7.11 3.66 11.48
C CYS A 75 -8.23 4.70 11.39
N PHE A 76 -9.38 4.32 10.85
CA PHE A 76 -10.51 5.23 10.76
C PHE A 76 -10.96 5.70 12.16
N SER A 77 -10.94 4.83 13.15
CA SER A 77 -11.28 5.20 14.52
C SER A 77 -10.37 6.28 15.08
N LEU A 78 -9.11 6.31 14.65
CA LEU A 78 -8.16 7.31 15.12
C LEU A 78 -8.36 8.68 14.44
N ILE A 79 -8.83 8.69 13.19
CA ILE A 79 -8.92 9.93 12.41
C ILE A 79 -10.34 10.53 12.35
N LYS A 80 -11.36 9.74 12.66
CA LYS A 80 -12.74 10.22 12.59
C LYS A 80 -12.97 11.34 13.61
N GLY A 81 -13.83 12.28 13.26
CA GLY A 81 -14.17 13.40 14.13
C GLY A 81 -14.13 14.71 13.39
N LYS A 82 -14.24 15.79 14.14
CA LYS A 82 -14.31 17.14 13.57
C LYS A 82 -12.94 17.72 13.20
N ARG A 83 -11.89 17.20 13.84
CA ARG A 83 -10.54 17.72 13.64
C ARG A 83 -9.76 16.79 12.72
N LEU A 84 -9.15 17.36 11.69
CA LEU A 84 -8.31 16.60 10.77
C LEU A 84 -7.07 16.07 11.50
N PRO A 85 -6.55 14.90 11.11
CA PRO A 85 -5.27 14.44 11.63
C PRO A 85 -4.15 15.40 11.24
N GLU A 86 -3.09 15.44 12.03
CA GLU A 86 -1.90 16.21 11.67
C GLU A 86 -1.22 15.59 10.44
N SER A 87 -1.07 14.26 10.45
CA SER A 87 -0.48 13.53 9.34
C SER A 87 -0.85 12.06 9.42
N PHE A 88 -0.70 11.35 8.29
CA PHE A 88 -0.66 9.89 8.31
C PHE A 88 0.26 9.39 7.19
N HIS A 89 0.79 8.19 7.40
CA HIS A 89 1.61 7.49 6.43
C HIS A 89 1.26 6.01 6.47
N ILE A 90 0.82 5.49 5.35
CA ILE A 90 0.42 4.08 5.24
C ILE A 90 1.24 3.45 4.13
N VAL A 91 1.85 2.30 4.42
CA VAL A 91 2.65 1.57 3.46
C VAL A 91 1.87 0.34 3.02
N PHE A 92 1.42 0.36 1.78
CA PHE A 92 0.72 -0.77 1.16
C PHE A 92 1.69 -1.68 0.43
N LEU A 93 1.37 -2.96 0.42
CA LEU A 93 2.15 -3.99 -0.25
C LEU A 93 1.21 -4.81 -1.13
N LEU A 94 1.61 -5.01 -2.39
CA LEU A 94 0.84 -5.86 -3.28
C LEU A 94 0.92 -7.30 -2.77
N PRO A 95 -0.22 -8.02 -2.67
CA PRO A 95 -0.20 -9.40 -2.18
C PRO A 95 0.68 -10.30 -3.06
N PRO A 96 1.28 -11.37 -2.49
CA PRO A 96 2.21 -12.22 -3.22
C PRO A 96 1.66 -12.78 -4.54
N GLU A 97 0.41 -13.22 -4.55
CA GLU A 97 -0.21 -13.77 -5.77
C GLU A 97 -0.36 -12.70 -6.86
N SER A 98 -0.75 -11.49 -6.46
CA SER A 98 -0.88 -10.36 -7.38
C SER A 98 0.48 -9.93 -7.89
N LYS A 99 1.51 -9.93 -7.02
CA LYS A 99 2.88 -9.64 -7.41
C LYS A 99 3.36 -10.65 -8.46
N GLU A 100 3.12 -11.93 -8.24
CA GLU A 100 3.52 -12.97 -9.18
C GLU A 100 2.89 -12.77 -10.55
N ARG A 101 1.58 -12.52 -10.59
CA ARG A 101 0.87 -12.25 -11.86
C ARG A 101 1.41 -11.01 -12.56
N PHE A 102 1.67 -9.96 -11.78
CA PHE A 102 2.20 -8.70 -12.33
C PHE A 102 3.57 -8.91 -12.97
N VAL A 103 4.49 -9.57 -12.26
CA VAL A 103 5.85 -9.80 -12.76
C VAL A 103 5.82 -10.65 -14.02
N LYS A 104 5.04 -11.73 -14.03
CA LYS A 104 4.95 -12.60 -15.20
C LYS A 104 4.39 -11.87 -16.42
N ARG A 105 3.45 -10.96 -16.23
CA ARG A 105 2.81 -10.23 -17.33
C ARG A 105 3.66 -9.06 -17.80
N CYS A 106 4.21 -8.28 -16.89
CA CYS A 106 4.84 -6.99 -17.21
C CYS A 106 6.37 -7.03 -17.27
N VAL A 107 6.99 -7.97 -16.55
CA VAL A 107 8.45 -8.07 -16.48
C VAL A 107 8.85 -9.54 -16.62
N PRO A 108 8.56 -10.17 -17.79
CA PRO A 108 8.74 -11.61 -17.93
C PRO A 108 10.19 -12.09 -17.89
N ASP A 109 11.15 -11.17 -18.02
CA ASP A 109 12.58 -11.52 -18.02
C ASP A 109 13.13 -11.79 -16.63
N ILE A 110 12.36 -11.55 -15.59
CA ILE A 110 12.80 -11.85 -14.22
C ILE A 110 11.83 -12.83 -13.57
N ALA A 111 12.33 -13.59 -12.60
CA ALA A 111 11.49 -14.51 -11.83
C ALA A 111 10.77 -13.72 -10.74
N PRO A 112 9.49 -14.03 -10.46
CA PRO A 112 8.76 -13.34 -9.38
C PRO A 112 9.46 -13.41 -8.02
N GLU A 113 10.19 -14.49 -7.75
CA GLU A 113 10.93 -14.68 -6.49
C GLU A 113 12.06 -13.67 -6.33
N GLN A 114 12.52 -13.05 -7.42
CA GLN A 114 13.56 -12.03 -7.39
C GLN A 114 13.01 -10.67 -6.93
N VAL A 115 11.70 -10.51 -6.91
CA VAL A 115 11.04 -9.29 -6.45
C VAL A 115 10.65 -9.47 -5.00
N GLY A 116 11.27 -8.71 -4.11
CA GLY A 116 10.97 -8.75 -2.69
C GLY A 116 9.63 -8.13 -2.34
N GLY A 117 9.24 -7.07 -3.04
CA GLY A 117 7.96 -6.44 -2.80
C GLY A 117 7.68 -5.29 -3.74
N LEU A 118 6.39 -5.02 -3.96
CA LEU A 118 5.90 -3.87 -4.72
C LEU A 118 5.04 -3.06 -3.76
N TYR A 119 5.48 -1.83 -3.48
CA TYR A 119 4.93 -1.01 -2.42
C TYR A 119 4.28 0.25 -2.96
N LEU A 120 3.32 0.75 -2.19
CA LEU A 120 2.73 2.06 -2.42
C LEU A 120 2.64 2.77 -1.08
N ASN A 121 3.36 3.89 -0.96
CA ASN A 121 3.34 4.72 0.23
C ASN A 121 2.30 5.82 0.04
N VAL A 122 1.36 5.92 0.96
CA VAL A 122 0.35 6.99 0.97
C VAL A 122 0.66 7.89 2.15
N ARG A 123 0.94 9.15 1.87
CA ARG A 123 1.32 10.10 2.91
C ARG A 123 0.43 11.33 2.85
N TYR A 124 -0.09 11.71 4.00
CA TYR A 124 -0.80 12.97 4.20
C TYR A 124 -0.02 13.82 5.18
N GLU A 125 0.37 15.01 4.76
CA GLU A 125 0.97 16.02 5.63
C GLU A 125 0.87 17.38 4.98
N LYS A 126 0.74 18.44 5.78
CA LYS A 126 0.66 19.82 5.30
C LYS A 126 -0.42 20.00 4.23
N ASP A 127 -1.58 19.39 4.47
CA ASP A 127 -2.75 19.45 3.59
C ASP A 127 -2.53 18.86 2.19
N GLU A 128 -1.50 18.02 2.01
CA GLU A 128 -1.24 17.34 0.75
C GLU A 128 -1.24 15.83 0.94
N ILE A 129 -1.80 15.12 -0.05
CA ILE A 129 -1.70 13.65 -0.12
C ILE A 129 -0.79 13.31 -1.28
N THR A 130 0.23 12.50 -0.98
CA THR A 130 1.19 12.04 -1.99
C THR A 130 1.25 10.52 -1.95
N CYS A 131 1.20 9.90 -3.13
CA CYS A 131 1.39 8.47 -3.31
C CYS A 131 2.78 8.27 -3.93
N VAL A 132 3.62 7.47 -3.26
CA VAL A 132 4.98 7.22 -3.71
C VAL A 132 5.16 5.72 -3.90
N THR A 133 5.51 5.32 -5.11
CA THR A 133 5.78 3.92 -5.43
C THR A 133 7.12 3.48 -4.86
N GLY A 134 7.26 2.18 -4.64
CA GLY A 134 8.52 1.60 -4.21
C GLY A 134 8.62 0.14 -4.63
N THR A 135 9.84 -0.29 -4.90
CA THR A 135 10.12 -1.69 -5.25
C THR A 135 11.28 -2.19 -4.40
N SER A 136 11.28 -3.50 -4.16
CA SER A 136 12.37 -4.17 -3.47
C SER A 136 12.79 -5.37 -4.30
N MET A 137 14.07 -5.47 -4.62
CA MET A 137 14.63 -6.59 -5.37
C MET A 137 15.53 -7.40 -4.45
N ASN A 138 15.52 -8.72 -4.63
CA ASN A 138 16.37 -9.63 -3.85
C ASN A 138 17.76 -9.78 -4.47
N LEU A 139 18.00 -9.08 -5.58
CA LEU A 139 19.31 -9.04 -6.23
C LEU A 139 19.57 -7.65 -6.76
N PHE A 140 20.83 -7.31 -6.95
CA PHE A 140 21.22 -6.04 -7.54
C PHE A 140 21.04 -6.09 -9.07
N THR A 141 20.45 -5.03 -9.63
CA THR A 141 20.31 -4.89 -11.08
C THR A 141 20.30 -3.41 -11.46
N MET A 142 20.84 -3.13 -12.65
CA MET A 142 20.80 -1.79 -13.24
C MET A 142 19.54 -1.59 -14.09
N ASP A 143 18.80 -2.66 -14.35
CA ASP A 143 17.58 -2.61 -15.15
C ASP A 143 16.45 -1.96 -14.36
N LYS A 144 15.80 -0.95 -14.93
CA LYS A 144 14.74 -0.17 -14.31
C LYS A 144 13.35 -0.56 -14.82
N THR A 145 13.23 -1.66 -15.53
CA THR A 145 11.95 -2.07 -16.11
C THR A 145 10.89 -2.31 -15.04
N LEU A 146 11.25 -2.98 -13.93
CA LEU A 146 10.31 -3.25 -12.85
C LEU A 146 9.73 -1.96 -12.27
N GLU A 147 10.58 -0.99 -11.96
CA GLU A 147 10.14 0.29 -11.40
C GLU A 147 9.20 1.01 -12.35
N ARG A 148 9.56 1.08 -13.64
CA ARG A 148 8.71 1.75 -14.64
C ARG A 148 7.36 1.06 -14.80
N GLU A 149 7.36 -0.26 -14.85
CA GLU A 149 6.11 -1.02 -15.00
C GLU A 149 5.23 -0.89 -13.77
N TRP A 150 5.84 -0.88 -12.58
CA TRP A 150 5.08 -0.69 -11.35
C TRP A 150 4.50 0.72 -11.26
N ASP A 151 5.29 1.75 -11.62
CA ASP A 151 4.81 3.13 -11.67
C ASP A 151 3.59 3.26 -12.58
N GLU A 152 3.67 2.68 -13.78
CA GLU A 152 2.55 2.71 -14.73
C GLU A 152 1.34 1.96 -14.20
N SER A 153 1.56 0.83 -13.54
CA SER A 153 0.48 0.06 -12.94
C SER A 153 -0.26 0.84 -11.87
N VAL A 154 0.48 1.55 -11.01
CA VAL A 154 -0.13 2.38 -9.95
C VAL A 154 -0.91 3.55 -10.57
N LYS A 155 -0.36 4.20 -11.58
CA LYS A 155 -1.08 5.28 -12.29
C LYS A 155 -2.38 4.78 -12.88
N GLN A 156 -2.36 3.61 -13.52
CA GLN A 156 -3.56 3.01 -14.09
C GLN A 156 -4.58 2.64 -13.02
N PHE A 157 -4.10 2.12 -11.89
CA PHE A 157 -4.96 1.80 -10.76
C PHE A 157 -5.70 3.04 -10.26
N LEU A 158 -5.01 4.16 -10.07
CA LEU A 158 -5.62 5.40 -9.62
C LEU A 158 -6.62 5.93 -10.64
N LYS A 159 -6.25 5.95 -11.92
CA LYS A 159 -7.14 6.40 -13.00
C LYS A 159 -8.40 5.55 -13.08
N LYS A 160 -8.24 4.24 -13.00
CA LYS A 160 -9.36 3.30 -13.06
C LYS A 160 -10.35 3.53 -11.93
N ASN A 161 -9.88 3.97 -10.78
CA ASN A 161 -10.71 4.23 -9.61
C ASN A 161 -11.16 5.70 -9.50
N GLY A 162 -10.97 6.47 -10.56
CA GLY A 162 -11.43 7.85 -10.59
C GLY A 162 -10.62 8.83 -9.76
N ILE A 163 -9.37 8.48 -9.45
CA ILE A 163 -8.49 9.32 -8.64
C ILE A 163 -7.61 10.17 -9.56
N ALA A 164 -7.81 11.48 -9.52
CA ALA A 164 -6.98 12.42 -10.28
C ALA A 164 -5.69 12.74 -9.51
N PHE A 165 -4.60 12.83 -10.26
CA PHE A 165 -3.28 13.12 -9.69
C PHE A 165 -2.42 13.90 -10.69
N TYR A 166 -1.33 14.44 -10.18
CA TYR A 166 -0.32 15.11 -11.01
C TYR A 166 1.09 14.98 -10.45
#